data_5b34f97aedd13dc1612ebcbba940979e
#
_entry.id   5b34f97aedd13dc1612ebcbba940979e
#
_cell.length_a   1.000
_cell.length_b   1.000
_cell.length_c   1.000
_cell.angle_alpha   90.00
_cell.angle_beta   90.00
_cell.angle_gamma   90.00
#
_symmetry.space_group_name_H-M   'P 1'
#
loop_
_entity.id
_entity.type
_entity.pdbx_description
1 polymer ?
#
loop_
_entity_poly.entity_id
_entity_poly.type
_entity_poly.pdbx_seq_one_letter_code
_entity_poly.pdbx_strand_id
1 'polypeptide(L)'
;MKKLLLLLLISFSNAYGQSFYFKSGFDSSVYISQYELNGVTNTKYADLYGTDNFTGYNWVTDLDDSNHPNIGNFRIYYETGDTLAAKANIVDDPLNNTNKVLKFALNAPNVPNNGDPKGRIQAALNNNVALHEFSFRVKLYIHPDIDTLKYYNQEFSWFTLMEFWNNSPFDDFPYRITLNIQKPDTTTGSNLYFGAHGQTRNPIDSSWDDVWDEIDYSFVVPTGEWLTFETYFLEGNALNGRYKVTVSDSLENTHTLFDITDFTHHPQDAMPDGVSSFNPMKIYTSGGLIQGMQSANAELSVFWDDFELWIDETTNTEPLGAAKKMLYPNPTNAYINIENSNSIRITDMRGKQVLERRNLSNNERIDLSHLSADIYFVDLDGYYTKLIVK
;
A
#
# COMPACT_ATOMS: atom_id res chain seq x y z
N MET A 1 -6.34 -12.27 50.08
CA MET A 1 -6.01 -12.75 48.69
C MET A 1 -6.93 -12.00 47.74
N LYS A 2 -6.40 -10.94 47.08
CA LYS A 2 -7.13 -10.19 46.05
C LYS A 2 -6.88 -10.87 44.70
N LYS A 3 -7.94 -11.38 44.09
CA LYS A 3 -7.87 -11.90 42.72
C LYS A 3 -7.77 -10.72 41.74
N LEU A 4 -6.64 -10.61 41.06
CA LEU A 4 -6.42 -9.70 39.98
C LEU A 4 -7.17 -10.25 38.74
N LEU A 5 -8.22 -9.59 38.31
CA LEU A 5 -8.94 -9.90 37.09
C LEU A 5 -8.18 -9.22 35.94
N LEU A 6 -7.43 -10.00 35.17
CA LEU A 6 -6.76 -9.55 33.96
C LEU A 6 -7.82 -9.43 32.86
N LEU A 7 -8.27 -8.22 32.56
CA LEU A 7 -9.10 -7.93 31.39
C LEU A 7 -8.17 -7.93 30.17
N LEU A 8 -8.24 -9.00 29.38
CA LEU A 8 -7.64 -9.03 28.03
C LEU A 8 -8.53 -8.15 27.15
N LEU A 9 -8.11 -6.93 26.86
CA LEU A 9 -8.66 -6.12 25.79
C LEU A 9 -8.18 -6.71 24.46
N ILE A 10 -8.97 -7.61 23.87
CA ILE A 10 -8.79 -8.01 22.48
C ILE A 10 -9.32 -6.84 21.64
N SER A 11 -8.41 -6.04 21.10
CA SER A 11 -8.73 -5.11 20.02
C SER A 11 -9.12 -5.95 18.80
N PHE A 12 -10.41 -6.04 18.52
CA PHE A 12 -10.88 -6.52 17.23
C PHE A 12 -10.55 -5.46 16.17
N SER A 13 -9.37 -5.55 15.58
CA SER A 13 -9.19 -5.05 14.24
C SER A 13 -10.18 -5.82 13.37
N ASN A 14 -11.01 -5.12 12.60
CA ASN A 14 -11.83 -5.72 11.56
C ASN A 14 -10.88 -6.32 10.53
N ALA A 15 -10.48 -7.57 10.72
CA ALA A 15 -9.81 -8.32 9.69
C ALA A 15 -10.84 -8.53 8.57
N TYR A 16 -10.84 -7.66 7.58
CA TYR A 16 -11.31 -8.01 6.26
C TYR A 16 -10.49 -9.22 5.84
N GLY A 17 -11.10 -10.23 5.25
CA GLY A 17 -10.49 -11.52 4.95
C GLY A 17 -9.41 -11.46 3.87
N GLN A 18 -8.43 -10.57 4.02
CA GLN A 18 -7.27 -10.48 3.15
C GLN A 18 -6.33 -11.64 3.46
N SER A 19 -5.94 -12.36 2.44
CA SER A 19 -4.94 -13.40 2.57
C SER A 19 -3.56 -12.76 2.74
N PHE A 20 -2.81 -13.21 3.75
CA PHE A 20 -1.40 -12.88 3.82
C PHE A 20 -0.68 -13.49 2.64
N TYR A 21 0.02 -12.67 1.88
CA TYR A 21 0.65 -13.11 0.65
C TYR A 21 2.17 -13.20 0.77
N PHE A 22 2.82 -12.13 1.25
CA PHE A 22 4.27 -12.05 1.33
C PHE A 22 4.72 -11.28 2.57
N LYS A 23 5.84 -11.72 3.16
CA LYS A 23 6.49 -11.04 4.27
C LYS A 23 7.99 -11.27 4.21
N SER A 24 8.79 -10.22 4.17
CA SER A 24 10.24 -10.33 4.20
C SER A 24 10.91 -9.06 4.70
N GLY A 25 12.01 -9.23 5.43
CA GLY A 25 13.01 -8.23 5.71
C GLY A 25 14.21 -8.33 4.76
N PHE A 26 15.37 -7.87 5.23
CA PHE A 26 16.61 -7.84 4.43
C PHE A 26 17.75 -8.58 5.12
N ASP A 27 17.42 -9.54 5.99
CA ASP A 27 18.40 -10.25 6.81
C ASP A 27 19.24 -11.27 6.04
N SER A 28 20.34 -11.57 6.61
CA SER A 28 21.55 -12.38 6.35
C SER A 28 21.70 -13.12 5.01
N SER A 29 20.66 -13.56 4.33
CA SER A 29 20.75 -14.24 3.03
C SER A 29 20.14 -13.42 1.89
N VAL A 30 19.50 -12.28 2.22
CA VAL A 30 18.95 -11.36 1.23
C VAL A 30 20.06 -10.48 0.66
N TYR A 31 20.13 -10.35 -0.64
CA TYR A 31 21.11 -9.51 -1.32
C TYR A 31 20.54 -8.89 -2.60
N ILE A 32 21.15 -7.79 -3.03
CA ILE A 32 20.83 -7.13 -4.30
C ILE A 32 21.74 -7.66 -5.38
N SER A 33 21.20 -8.06 -6.52
CA SER A 33 21.94 -8.43 -7.72
C SER A 33 21.43 -7.68 -8.94
N GLN A 34 22.31 -7.50 -9.92
CA GLN A 34 21.91 -6.91 -11.19
C GLN A 34 20.91 -7.79 -11.92
N TYR A 35 19.93 -7.15 -12.52
CA TYR A 35 18.94 -7.84 -13.34
C TYR A 35 19.50 -8.18 -14.71
N GLU A 36 19.35 -9.44 -15.12
CA GLU A 36 19.71 -9.93 -16.44
C GLU A 36 18.47 -10.29 -17.25
N LEU A 37 18.33 -9.70 -18.42
CA LEU A 37 17.29 -10.06 -19.38
C LEU A 37 17.93 -10.71 -20.61
N ASN A 38 17.61 -11.98 -20.87
CA ASN A 38 18.17 -12.76 -21.99
C ASN A 38 19.71 -12.79 -22.03
N GLY A 39 20.36 -12.87 -20.87
CA GLY A 39 21.83 -12.88 -20.76
C GLY A 39 22.49 -11.51 -20.97
N VAL A 40 21.71 -10.43 -20.97
CA VAL A 40 22.21 -9.06 -21.07
C VAL A 40 21.92 -8.34 -19.76
N THR A 41 22.97 -7.82 -19.12
CA THR A 41 22.83 -7.02 -17.90
C THR A 41 22.08 -5.73 -18.19
N ASN A 42 20.94 -5.52 -17.51
CA ASN A 42 20.24 -4.26 -17.56
C ASN A 42 20.59 -3.42 -16.33
N THR A 43 21.45 -2.44 -16.49
CA THR A 43 21.97 -1.59 -15.41
C THR A 43 20.91 -0.70 -14.76
N LYS A 44 19.74 -0.54 -15.39
CA LYS A 44 18.63 0.25 -14.83
C LYS A 44 17.88 -0.49 -13.72
N TYR A 45 18.05 -1.80 -13.65
CA TYR A 45 17.31 -2.64 -12.71
C TYR A 45 18.25 -3.51 -11.88
N ALA A 46 17.82 -3.81 -10.69
CA ALA A 46 18.35 -4.87 -9.85
C ALA A 46 17.19 -5.61 -9.19
N ASP A 47 17.45 -6.82 -8.72
CA ASP A 47 16.53 -7.63 -7.96
C ASP A 47 17.01 -7.87 -6.54
N LEU A 48 16.06 -8.12 -5.66
CA LEU A 48 16.30 -8.72 -4.35
C LEU A 48 16.25 -10.24 -4.49
N TYR A 49 17.29 -10.89 -4.01
CA TYR A 49 17.43 -12.34 -3.99
C TYR A 49 17.60 -12.84 -2.58
N GLY A 50 17.27 -14.11 -2.42
CA GLY A 50 17.51 -14.83 -1.18
C GLY A 50 16.27 -14.93 -0.30
N THR A 51 16.42 -15.79 0.72
CA THR A 51 15.38 -16.04 1.71
C THR A 51 15.72 -15.30 2.99
N ASP A 52 14.78 -14.55 3.48
CA ASP A 52 14.88 -13.95 4.81
C ASP A 52 14.79 -15.08 5.86
N ASN A 53 15.81 -15.20 6.68
CA ASN A 53 15.93 -16.28 7.65
C ASN A 53 14.93 -16.16 8.82
N PHE A 54 14.38 -14.99 9.09
CA PHE A 54 13.40 -14.78 10.15
C PHE A 54 11.98 -15.12 9.70
N THR A 55 11.64 -14.76 8.49
CA THR A 55 10.29 -14.97 7.95
C THR A 55 10.16 -16.26 7.16
N GLY A 56 11.27 -16.75 6.59
CA GLY A 56 11.31 -17.91 5.70
C GLY A 56 10.84 -17.63 4.27
N TYR A 57 10.46 -16.37 3.94
CA TYR A 57 10.04 -15.99 2.60
C TYR A 57 11.24 -15.62 1.72
N ASN A 58 11.13 -15.95 0.44
CA ASN A 58 12.13 -15.66 -0.58
C ASN A 58 11.60 -14.59 -1.54
N TRP A 59 12.37 -13.53 -1.76
CA TRP A 59 11.97 -12.40 -2.60
C TRP A 59 11.63 -12.79 -4.03
N VAL A 60 12.33 -13.76 -4.61
CA VAL A 60 12.08 -14.22 -5.99
C VAL A 60 10.92 -15.23 -6.03
N THR A 61 11.04 -16.34 -5.30
CA THR A 61 10.08 -17.45 -5.44
C THR A 61 8.72 -17.16 -4.85
N ASP A 62 8.67 -16.36 -3.79
CA ASP A 62 7.42 -16.10 -3.03
C ASP A 62 6.77 -14.76 -3.38
N LEU A 63 7.46 -13.88 -4.12
CA LEU A 63 6.91 -12.62 -4.63
C LEU A 63 6.93 -12.56 -6.15
N ASP A 64 8.11 -12.53 -6.79
CA ASP A 64 8.26 -12.34 -8.23
C ASP A 64 7.72 -13.52 -9.07
N ASP A 65 8.14 -14.74 -8.71
CA ASP A 65 7.76 -15.97 -9.41
C ASP A 65 6.55 -16.64 -8.75
N SER A 66 5.88 -15.90 -7.84
CA SER A 66 4.66 -16.40 -7.25
C SER A 66 3.61 -16.61 -8.36
N ASN A 67 2.85 -17.67 -8.26
CA ASN A 67 1.75 -17.92 -9.17
C ASN A 67 0.50 -17.08 -8.85
N HIS A 68 0.65 -15.98 -8.10
CA HIS A 68 -0.48 -15.13 -7.75
C HIS A 68 -0.91 -14.33 -8.98
N PRO A 69 -2.18 -14.43 -9.43
CA PRO A 69 -2.62 -13.88 -10.72
C PRO A 69 -2.57 -12.35 -10.80
N ASN A 70 -2.62 -11.66 -9.66
CA ASN A 70 -2.67 -10.20 -9.61
C ASN A 70 -1.29 -9.55 -9.45
N ILE A 71 -0.25 -10.32 -9.12
CA ILE A 71 1.08 -9.82 -8.82
C ILE A 71 1.99 -9.95 -10.03
N GLY A 72 2.65 -8.87 -10.36
CA GLY A 72 3.66 -8.81 -11.40
C GLY A 72 5.09 -8.97 -10.86
N ASN A 73 6.02 -8.15 -11.35
CA ASN A 73 7.44 -8.30 -11.07
C ASN A 73 7.92 -7.27 -10.07
N PHE A 74 8.65 -7.69 -9.05
CA PHE A 74 9.32 -6.80 -8.11
C PHE A 74 10.73 -6.47 -8.58
N ARG A 75 11.09 -5.17 -8.67
CA ARG A 75 12.39 -4.70 -9.14
C ARG A 75 12.83 -3.45 -8.40
N ILE A 76 14.14 -3.32 -8.18
CA ILE A 76 14.75 -2.04 -7.84
C ILE A 76 15.08 -1.33 -9.15
N TYR A 77 14.62 -0.09 -9.28
CA TYR A 77 14.78 0.72 -10.48
C TYR A 77 15.65 1.95 -10.23
N TYR A 78 16.77 2.05 -10.97
CA TYR A 78 17.79 3.10 -10.87
C TYR A 78 17.64 4.20 -11.93
N GLU A 79 16.56 4.20 -12.71
CA GLU A 79 16.29 5.15 -13.80
C GLU A 79 17.29 5.07 -14.96
N THR A 80 18.51 5.59 -14.80
CA THR A 80 19.57 5.57 -15.82
C THR A 80 20.58 4.45 -15.63
N GLY A 81 20.54 3.75 -14.53
CA GLY A 81 21.57 2.79 -14.14
C GLY A 81 22.81 3.43 -13.49
N ASP A 82 22.76 4.73 -13.17
CA ASP A 82 23.84 5.40 -12.42
C ASP A 82 23.72 5.09 -10.92
N THR A 83 24.37 4.02 -10.51
CA THR A 83 24.43 3.57 -9.12
C THR A 83 25.32 4.44 -8.22
N LEU A 84 26.00 5.44 -8.76
CA LEU A 84 26.73 6.45 -7.98
C LEU A 84 25.79 7.61 -7.61
N ALA A 85 24.91 7.98 -8.53
CA ALA A 85 23.92 9.03 -8.29
C ALA A 85 22.77 8.55 -7.40
N ALA A 86 22.27 7.32 -7.62
CA ALA A 86 21.20 6.70 -6.84
C ALA A 86 21.65 5.31 -6.37
N LYS A 87 21.54 5.06 -5.07
CA LYS A 87 22.05 3.82 -4.44
C LYS A 87 20.96 3.05 -3.72
N ALA A 88 20.95 1.73 -3.96
CA ALA A 88 20.29 0.75 -3.12
C ALA A 88 21.34 -0.20 -2.53
N ASN A 89 21.37 -0.33 -1.21
CA ASN A 89 22.29 -1.22 -0.52
C ASN A 89 21.59 -1.88 0.67
N ILE A 90 21.91 -3.15 0.92
CA ILE A 90 21.61 -3.78 2.20
C ILE A 90 22.75 -3.46 3.15
N VAL A 91 22.41 -2.82 4.26
CA VAL A 91 23.35 -2.29 5.26
C VAL A 91 22.92 -2.68 6.66
N ASP A 92 23.78 -2.41 7.67
CA ASP A 92 23.38 -2.54 9.06
C ASP A 92 22.28 -1.52 9.40
N ASP A 93 21.31 -1.94 10.21
CA ASP A 93 20.29 -1.06 10.76
C ASP A 93 20.94 0.07 11.56
N PRO A 94 20.59 1.33 11.33
CA PRO A 94 21.16 2.48 12.04
C PRO A 94 21.05 2.41 13.57
N LEU A 95 20.06 1.68 14.10
CA LEU A 95 19.82 1.56 15.54
C LEU A 95 20.19 0.17 16.10
N ASN A 96 20.40 -0.83 15.23
CA ASN A 96 20.71 -2.20 15.63
C ASN A 96 21.62 -2.91 14.62
N ASN A 97 22.91 -2.90 14.84
CA ASN A 97 23.90 -3.47 13.92
C ASN A 97 23.84 -5.00 13.74
N THR A 98 22.93 -5.69 14.45
CA THR A 98 22.68 -7.13 14.23
C THR A 98 21.55 -7.39 13.24
N ASN A 99 20.84 -6.34 12.83
CA ASN A 99 19.79 -6.36 11.81
C ASN A 99 20.31 -5.78 10.48
N LYS A 100 19.75 -6.21 9.35
CA LYS A 100 20.05 -5.69 8.02
C LYS A 100 18.82 -5.04 7.42
N VAL A 101 19.02 -3.92 6.72
CA VAL A 101 17.95 -3.11 6.16
C VAL A 101 18.29 -2.63 4.75
N LEU A 102 17.29 -2.35 3.93
CA LEU A 102 17.48 -1.76 2.62
C LEU A 102 17.62 -0.24 2.75
N LYS A 103 18.77 0.30 2.33
CA LYS A 103 19.02 1.73 2.28
C LYS A 103 18.87 2.24 0.85
N PHE A 104 18.06 3.29 0.67
CA PHE A 104 18.05 4.11 -0.53
C PHE A 104 18.71 5.46 -0.26
N ALA A 105 19.55 5.91 -1.19
CA ALA A 105 20.20 7.22 -1.11
C ALA A 105 20.28 7.89 -2.49
N LEU A 106 20.10 9.21 -2.52
CA LEU A 106 20.29 10.05 -3.70
C LEU A 106 21.50 10.97 -3.49
N ASN A 107 22.54 10.72 -4.26
CA ASN A 107 23.77 11.51 -4.24
C ASN A 107 23.84 12.56 -5.37
N ALA A 108 23.06 12.36 -6.45
CA ALA A 108 22.94 13.30 -7.55
C ALA A 108 21.63 13.05 -8.32
N PRO A 109 21.15 14.02 -9.08
CA PRO A 109 20.05 13.81 -10.02
C PRO A 109 20.41 12.73 -11.04
N ASN A 110 19.51 11.77 -11.29
CA ASN A 110 19.70 10.65 -12.22
C ASN A 110 18.53 10.43 -13.18
N VAL A 111 17.50 11.28 -13.14
CA VAL A 111 16.36 11.22 -14.06
C VAL A 111 16.65 12.11 -15.27
N PRO A 112 16.70 11.56 -16.50
CA PRO A 112 16.84 12.37 -17.69
C PRO A 112 15.64 13.31 -17.83
N ASN A 113 15.91 14.60 -17.94
CA ASN A 113 14.87 15.59 -18.14
C ASN A 113 15.38 16.76 -18.97
N ASN A 114 14.54 17.31 -19.84
CA ASN A 114 14.81 18.51 -20.61
C ASN A 114 14.57 19.82 -19.83
N GLY A 115 14.31 19.71 -18.53
CA GLY A 115 14.03 20.81 -17.62
C GLY A 115 14.71 20.64 -16.27
N ASP A 116 13.95 20.68 -15.18
CA ASP A 116 14.49 20.58 -13.83
C ASP A 116 15.05 19.18 -13.54
N PRO A 117 16.30 19.07 -13.09
CA PRO A 117 16.89 17.79 -12.71
C PRO A 117 16.09 17.15 -11.57
N LYS A 118 16.01 15.82 -11.59
CA LYS A 118 15.31 15.01 -10.56
C LYS A 118 16.14 13.80 -10.20
N GLY A 119 15.97 13.29 -8.99
CA GLY A 119 16.58 12.04 -8.57
C GLY A 119 15.53 11.03 -8.15
N ARG A 120 15.71 9.76 -8.57
CA ARG A 120 14.80 8.66 -8.26
C ARG A 120 15.54 7.35 -8.04
N ILE A 121 15.10 6.64 -7.00
CA ILE A 121 15.34 5.22 -6.80
C ILE A 121 14.11 4.61 -6.14
N GLN A 122 13.72 3.42 -6.55
CA GLN A 122 12.52 2.79 -6.05
C GLN A 122 12.58 1.27 -6.13
N ALA A 123 11.94 0.59 -5.19
CA ALA A 123 11.54 -0.80 -5.32
C ALA A 123 10.08 -0.81 -5.75
N ALA A 124 9.79 -1.43 -6.87
CA ALA A 124 8.51 -1.37 -7.53
C ALA A 124 7.97 -2.76 -7.85
N LEU A 125 6.70 -2.97 -7.56
CA LEU A 125 5.92 -4.11 -8.02
C LEU A 125 5.16 -3.69 -9.27
N ASN A 126 5.63 -4.14 -10.44
CA ASN A 126 5.15 -3.71 -11.76
C ASN A 126 4.42 -4.82 -12.48
N ASN A 127 3.62 -4.44 -13.49
CA ASN A 127 2.82 -5.36 -14.29
C ASN A 127 1.80 -6.16 -13.45
N ASN A 128 1.26 -5.53 -12.42
CA ASN A 128 0.14 -6.12 -11.71
C ASN A 128 -1.10 -6.12 -12.62
N VAL A 129 -1.99 -7.07 -12.39
CA VAL A 129 -3.22 -7.23 -13.17
C VAL A 129 -4.39 -7.35 -12.21
N ALA A 130 -5.43 -6.53 -12.42
CA ALA A 130 -6.65 -6.54 -11.59
C ALA A 130 -6.36 -6.47 -10.07
N LEU A 131 -5.37 -5.67 -9.68
CA LEU A 131 -5.03 -5.42 -8.28
C LEU A 131 -5.88 -4.27 -7.75
N HIS A 132 -7.13 -4.56 -7.41
CA HIS A 132 -8.13 -3.56 -7.02
C HIS A 132 -8.12 -3.24 -5.51
N GLU A 133 -7.70 -4.19 -4.69
CA GLU A 133 -7.66 -4.06 -3.24
C GLU A 133 -6.45 -4.75 -2.65
N PHE A 134 -5.72 -4.07 -1.77
CA PHE A 134 -4.59 -4.64 -1.05
C PHE A 134 -4.23 -3.81 0.18
N SER A 135 -3.49 -4.43 1.07
CA SER A 135 -2.80 -3.74 2.16
C SER A 135 -1.33 -4.11 2.17
N PHE A 136 -0.50 -3.20 2.62
CA PHE A 136 0.87 -3.53 2.92
C PHE A 136 1.35 -2.80 4.18
N ARG A 137 2.38 -3.37 4.78
CA ARG A 137 3.12 -2.77 5.89
C ARG A 137 4.59 -2.70 5.52
N VAL A 138 5.25 -1.63 5.91
CA VAL A 138 6.70 -1.50 5.78
C VAL A 138 7.24 -0.60 6.89
N LYS A 139 8.42 -0.93 7.41
CA LYS A 139 9.15 -0.03 8.28
C LYS A 139 9.98 0.94 7.48
N LEU A 140 9.97 2.18 7.91
CA LEU A 140 10.72 3.29 7.34
C LEU A 140 11.52 3.99 8.44
N TYR A 141 12.82 4.16 8.21
CA TYR A 141 13.66 5.05 9.00
C TYR A 141 14.13 6.20 8.11
N ILE A 142 13.79 7.41 8.52
CA ILE A 142 14.18 8.64 7.83
C ILE A 142 15.49 9.11 8.45
N HIS A 143 16.56 9.23 7.63
CA HIS A 143 17.87 9.64 8.11
C HIS A 143 17.80 11.02 8.81
N PRO A 144 18.48 11.22 9.96
CA PRO A 144 18.43 12.50 10.69
C PRO A 144 18.81 13.71 9.85
N ASP A 145 19.70 13.56 8.89
CA ASP A 145 20.12 14.65 8.00
C ASP A 145 18.97 15.24 7.19
N ILE A 146 17.84 14.52 7.02
CA ILE A 146 16.63 15.02 6.34
C ILE A 146 16.07 16.26 7.07
N ASP A 147 16.34 16.41 8.37
CA ASP A 147 15.99 17.63 9.12
C ASP A 147 16.63 18.90 8.54
N THR A 148 17.69 18.77 7.76
CA THR A 148 18.30 19.89 7.02
C THR A 148 17.31 20.54 6.06
N LEU A 149 16.35 19.79 5.54
CA LEU A 149 15.30 20.31 4.65
C LEU A 149 14.36 21.32 5.35
N LYS A 150 14.28 21.32 6.69
CA LYS A 150 13.58 22.37 7.45
C LYS A 150 14.18 23.76 7.18
N TYR A 151 15.47 23.81 6.85
CA TYR A 151 16.20 25.04 6.56
C TYR A 151 16.31 25.36 5.06
N TYR A 152 15.73 24.52 4.20
CA TYR A 152 15.61 24.79 2.77
C TYR A 152 14.74 26.03 2.56
N ASN A 153 15.20 27.00 1.75
CA ASN A 153 14.60 28.33 1.63
C ASN A 153 13.41 28.40 0.68
N GLN A 154 12.92 27.25 0.23
CA GLN A 154 11.74 27.13 -0.65
C GLN A 154 10.76 26.13 -0.02
N GLU A 155 9.49 26.28 -0.36
CA GLU A 155 8.50 25.24 -0.17
C GLU A 155 8.73 24.09 -1.14
N PHE A 156 8.29 22.89 -0.78
CA PHE A 156 8.20 21.75 -1.68
C PHE A 156 7.05 20.85 -1.28
N SER A 157 6.35 20.35 -2.27
CA SER A 157 5.19 19.45 -2.08
C SER A 157 5.51 17.99 -2.33
N TRP A 158 6.71 17.66 -2.81
CA TRP A 158 7.04 16.30 -3.15
C TRP A 158 8.51 15.95 -2.85
N PHE A 159 8.65 15.10 -1.89
CA PHE A 159 9.74 14.17 -1.66
C PHE A 159 9.06 12.81 -1.46
N THR A 160 8.86 12.10 -2.56
CA THR A 160 7.99 10.93 -2.63
C THR A 160 8.66 9.72 -1.98
N LEU A 161 7.94 9.08 -1.06
CA LEU A 161 8.34 7.87 -0.34
C LEU A 161 7.62 6.63 -0.87
N MET A 162 6.36 6.77 -1.31
CA MET A 162 5.55 5.71 -1.87
C MET A 162 4.74 6.24 -3.05
N GLU A 163 4.44 5.39 -4.03
CA GLU A 163 3.66 5.80 -5.20
C GLU A 163 2.90 4.61 -5.78
N PHE A 164 1.66 4.86 -6.17
CA PHE A 164 0.74 3.89 -6.75
C PHE A 164 0.29 4.39 -8.11
N TRP A 165 0.31 3.52 -9.10
CA TRP A 165 -0.11 3.81 -10.46
C TRP A 165 -1.30 2.92 -10.82
N ASN A 166 -2.45 3.54 -11.06
CA ASN A 166 -3.59 2.82 -11.64
C ASN A 166 -3.32 2.57 -13.12
N ASN A 167 -2.96 3.62 -13.86
CA ASN A 167 -2.45 3.51 -15.23
C ASN A 167 -1.11 4.24 -15.36
N SER A 168 -0.23 3.74 -16.24
CA SER A 168 1.07 4.34 -16.52
C SER A 168 0.91 5.73 -17.13
N PRO A 169 1.89 6.66 -16.98
CA PRO A 169 1.81 8.00 -17.57
C PRO A 169 1.76 8.01 -19.10
N PHE A 170 1.91 6.87 -19.75
CA PHE A 170 1.89 6.72 -21.21
C PHE A 170 0.63 6.00 -21.72
N ASP A 171 -0.22 5.52 -20.81
CA ASP A 171 -1.48 4.85 -21.12
C ASP A 171 -2.64 5.85 -21.15
N ASP A 172 -3.82 5.39 -21.54
CA ASP A 172 -5.04 6.16 -21.40
C ASP A 172 -5.40 6.31 -19.91
N PHE A 173 -5.93 7.47 -19.53
CA PHE A 173 -6.37 7.76 -18.16
C PHE A 173 -5.28 7.56 -17.07
N PRO A 174 -4.08 8.16 -17.20
CA PRO A 174 -3.03 7.98 -16.20
C PRO A 174 -3.42 8.60 -14.87
N TYR A 175 -3.28 7.81 -13.81
CA TYR A 175 -3.59 8.22 -12.44
C TYR A 175 -2.54 7.69 -11.47
N ARG A 176 -2.17 8.53 -10.51
CA ARG A 176 -1.26 8.12 -9.44
C ARG A 176 -1.70 8.63 -8.08
N ILE A 177 -1.34 7.88 -7.03
CA ILE A 177 -1.35 8.35 -5.65
C ILE A 177 0.08 8.39 -5.15
N THR A 178 0.45 9.45 -4.43
CA THR A 178 1.78 9.60 -3.84
C THR A 178 1.70 9.88 -2.35
N LEU A 179 2.64 9.30 -1.58
CA LEU A 179 2.93 9.68 -0.20
C LEU A 179 4.27 10.43 -0.19
N ASN A 180 4.28 11.62 0.37
CA ASN A 180 5.41 12.54 0.29
C ASN A 180 5.79 13.09 1.66
N ILE A 181 7.06 13.50 1.81
CA ILE A 181 7.46 14.52 2.78
C ILE A 181 7.29 15.86 2.09
N GLN A 182 6.72 16.84 2.79
CA GLN A 182 6.44 18.19 2.30
C GLN A 182 6.92 19.26 3.28
N LYS A 183 7.29 20.41 2.74
CA LYS A 183 7.54 21.65 3.47
C LYS A 183 6.59 22.70 2.89
N PRO A 184 5.45 22.99 3.54
CA PRO A 184 4.36 23.77 2.95
C PRO A 184 4.61 25.27 2.95
N ASP A 185 5.72 25.74 3.51
CA ASP A 185 6.07 27.15 3.55
C ASP A 185 7.57 27.40 3.32
N THR A 186 7.92 28.65 3.07
CA THR A 186 9.31 29.08 2.83
C THR A 186 10.07 29.43 4.11
N THR A 187 9.43 29.34 5.29
CA THR A 187 10.03 29.73 6.56
C THR A 187 11.18 28.80 6.89
N THR A 188 12.34 29.37 7.19
CA THR A 188 13.52 28.62 7.62
C THR A 188 13.29 28.02 9.00
N GLY A 189 13.49 26.71 9.13
CA GLY A 189 13.26 25.98 10.38
C GLY A 189 11.80 25.52 10.57
N SER A 190 10.92 25.70 9.56
CA SER A 190 9.55 25.13 9.61
C SER A 190 9.57 23.61 9.57
N ASN A 191 8.55 23.01 10.15
CA ASN A 191 8.41 21.57 10.21
C ASN A 191 8.21 20.95 8.82
N LEU A 192 8.58 19.68 8.72
CA LEU A 192 8.23 18.79 7.62
C LEU A 192 6.99 18.00 8.01
N TYR A 193 6.11 17.75 7.03
CA TYR A 193 4.87 17.03 7.22
C TYR A 193 4.71 15.92 6.17
N PHE A 194 3.91 14.91 6.47
CA PHE A 194 3.47 13.98 5.44
C PHE A 194 2.32 14.58 4.64
N GLY A 195 2.35 14.38 3.33
CA GLY A 195 1.28 14.74 2.42
C GLY A 195 0.98 13.62 1.43
N ALA A 196 -0.25 13.55 0.97
CA ALA A 196 -0.68 12.58 -0.03
C ALA A 196 -1.45 13.30 -1.14
N HIS A 197 -1.24 12.88 -2.40
CA HIS A 197 -1.90 13.41 -3.57
C HIS A 197 -2.52 12.28 -4.40
N GLY A 198 -3.74 12.46 -4.88
CA GLY A 198 -4.32 11.71 -5.98
C GLY A 198 -4.32 12.58 -7.24
N GLN A 199 -3.59 12.17 -8.29
CA GLN A 199 -3.28 13.03 -9.42
C GLN A 199 -3.58 12.37 -10.77
N THR A 200 -4.14 13.16 -11.69
CA THR A 200 -4.24 12.84 -13.12
C THR A 200 -3.15 13.53 -13.90
N ARG A 201 -2.78 12.97 -15.04
CA ARG A 201 -1.83 13.63 -15.94
C ARG A 201 -2.57 14.40 -17.02
N ASN A 202 -2.28 15.70 -17.14
CA ASN A 202 -2.80 16.54 -18.20
C ASN A 202 -2.22 16.13 -19.56
N PRO A 203 -3.04 15.72 -20.54
CA PRO A 203 -2.54 15.27 -21.83
C PRO A 203 -1.94 16.38 -22.70
N ILE A 204 -2.22 17.66 -22.39
CA ILE A 204 -1.80 18.80 -23.20
C ILE A 204 -0.36 19.20 -22.89
N ASP A 205 -0.04 19.39 -21.59
CA ASP A 205 1.26 19.90 -21.15
C ASP A 205 2.05 18.89 -20.30
N SER A 206 1.46 17.71 -20.05
CA SER A 206 2.06 16.64 -19.23
C SER A 206 2.27 17.03 -17.76
N SER A 207 1.62 18.08 -17.28
CA SER A 207 1.54 18.41 -15.85
C SER A 207 0.73 17.39 -15.08
N TRP A 208 0.81 17.47 -13.76
CA TRP A 208 -0.02 16.68 -12.85
C TRP A 208 -1.05 17.59 -12.21
N ASP A 209 -2.33 17.23 -12.36
CA ASP A 209 -3.46 17.95 -11.81
C ASP A 209 -4.00 17.16 -10.61
N ASP A 210 -4.12 17.81 -9.45
CA ASP A 210 -4.63 17.17 -8.25
C ASP A 210 -6.15 16.92 -8.37
N VAL A 211 -6.56 15.69 -8.13
CA VAL A 211 -7.96 15.31 -7.89
C VAL A 211 -8.27 15.53 -6.42
N TRP A 212 -7.31 15.17 -5.56
CA TRP A 212 -7.31 15.48 -4.14
C TRP A 212 -5.88 15.63 -3.63
N ASP A 213 -5.72 16.45 -2.57
CA ASP A 213 -4.46 16.77 -1.90
C ASP A 213 -4.71 16.94 -0.42
N GLU A 214 -3.93 16.25 0.42
CA GLU A 214 -4.04 16.28 1.87
C GLU A 214 -2.67 16.38 2.54
N ILE A 215 -2.56 17.21 3.58
CA ILE A 215 -1.36 17.34 4.42
C ILE A 215 -1.77 17.13 5.88
N ASP A 216 -1.09 16.22 6.57
CA ASP A 216 -1.30 16.07 8.01
C ASP A 216 -0.40 17.02 8.82
N TYR A 217 -0.91 18.18 9.17
CA TYR A 217 -0.23 19.17 10.01
C TYR A 217 -0.15 18.76 11.49
N SER A 218 -0.85 17.71 11.90
CA SER A 218 -0.85 17.24 13.29
C SER A 218 0.30 16.30 13.60
N PHE A 219 0.94 15.73 12.56
CA PHE A 219 2.06 14.79 12.70
C PHE A 219 3.31 15.32 11.98
N VAL A 220 4.22 15.88 12.77
CA VAL A 220 5.53 16.33 12.25
C VAL A 220 6.37 15.11 11.89
N VAL A 221 7.00 15.13 10.71
CA VAL A 221 7.85 14.03 10.23
C VAL A 221 9.00 13.80 11.22
N PRO A 222 9.04 12.65 11.88
CA PRO A 222 10.15 12.30 12.77
C PRO A 222 11.33 11.77 11.95
N THR A 223 12.54 12.03 12.43
CA THR A 223 13.78 11.55 11.85
C THR A 223 14.60 10.81 12.90
N GLY A 224 15.41 9.85 12.49
CA GLY A 224 16.29 9.13 13.44
C GLY A 224 15.58 8.03 14.24
N GLU A 225 14.38 7.66 13.88
CA GLU A 225 13.62 6.57 14.50
C GLU A 225 12.88 5.72 13.46
N TRP A 226 12.57 4.48 13.82
CA TRP A 226 11.77 3.60 12.98
C TRP A 226 10.28 3.91 13.12
N LEU A 227 9.62 4.02 11.98
CA LEU A 227 8.18 4.14 11.84
C LEU A 227 7.64 2.93 11.10
N THR A 228 6.54 2.37 11.54
CA THR A 228 5.80 1.34 10.81
C THR A 228 4.65 1.99 10.06
N PHE A 229 4.69 1.95 8.74
CA PHE A 229 3.59 2.40 7.88
C PHE A 229 2.70 1.21 7.55
N GLU A 230 1.41 1.38 7.71
CA GLU A 230 0.38 0.47 7.21
C GLU A 230 -0.47 1.23 6.20
N THR A 231 -0.57 0.69 4.99
CA THR A 231 -1.33 1.29 3.91
C THR A 231 -2.41 0.33 3.45
N TYR A 232 -3.62 0.85 3.31
CA TYR A 232 -4.75 0.17 2.68
C TYR A 232 -5.17 0.93 1.45
N PHE A 233 -5.36 0.21 0.36
CA PHE A 233 -5.83 0.72 -0.93
C PHE A 233 -7.05 -0.07 -1.39
N LEU A 234 -8.08 0.66 -1.83
CA LEU A 234 -9.25 0.13 -2.53
C LEU A 234 -9.50 1.00 -3.76
N GLU A 235 -9.46 0.38 -4.94
CA GLU A 235 -9.84 1.07 -6.17
C GLU A 235 -11.32 1.42 -6.17
N GLY A 236 -11.62 2.66 -6.54
CA GLY A 236 -13.00 3.12 -6.61
C GLY A 236 -13.12 4.60 -6.95
N ASN A 237 -14.37 5.03 -7.10
CA ASN A 237 -14.73 6.42 -7.38
C ASN A 237 -14.81 7.25 -6.08
N ALA A 238 -15.24 8.53 -6.20
CA ALA A 238 -15.34 9.45 -5.07
C ALA A 238 -16.23 8.96 -3.89
N LEU A 239 -17.04 7.92 -4.07
CA LEU A 239 -17.92 7.39 -3.03
C LEU A 239 -17.37 6.17 -2.32
N ASN A 240 -16.48 5.41 -2.96
CA ASN A 240 -16.04 4.11 -2.47
C ASN A 240 -14.54 3.83 -2.64
N GLY A 241 -13.83 4.61 -3.44
CA GLY A 241 -12.37 4.52 -3.49
C GLY A 241 -11.79 4.89 -2.13
N ARG A 242 -10.73 4.20 -1.69
CA ARG A 242 -10.13 4.48 -0.38
C ARG A 242 -8.63 4.36 -0.39
N TYR A 243 -8.00 5.37 0.16
CA TYR A 243 -6.58 5.38 0.47
C TYR A 243 -6.40 5.71 1.94
N LYS A 244 -5.89 4.76 2.72
CA LYS A 244 -5.66 4.95 4.14
C LYS A 244 -4.21 4.65 4.49
N VAL A 245 -3.60 5.53 5.28
CA VAL A 245 -2.24 5.37 5.81
C VAL A 245 -2.26 5.61 7.30
N THR A 246 -1.75 4.64 8.05
CA THR A 246 -1.44 4.81 9.46
C THR A 246 0.06 4.68 9.68
N VAL A 247 0.56 5.36 10.70
CA VAL A 247 1.94 5.26 11.14
C VAL A 247 1.99 4.92 12.61
N SER A 248 2.90 4.03 12.99
CA SER A 248 3.17 3.70 14.40
C SER A 248 4.65 3.92 14.70
N ASP A 249 4.94 4.43 15.90
CA ASP A 249 6.30 4.54 16.42
C ASP A 249 6.79 3.21 17.03
N SER A 250 8.01 3.19 17.56
CA SER A 250 8.60 2.02 18.21
C SER A 250 7.92 1.60 19.52
N LEU A 251 7.03 2.44 20.06
CA LEU A 251 6.20 2.17 21.24
C LEU A 251 4.78 1.73 20.87
N GLU A 252 4.51 1.48 19.58
CA GLU A 252 3.21 1.11 19.01
C GLU A 252 2.13 2.19 19.17
N ASN A 253 2.51 3.45 19.42
CA ASN A 253 1.57 4.56 19.34
C ASN A 253 1.22 4.79 17.86
N THR A 254 -0.06 4.59 17.52
CA THR A 254 -0.54 4.69 16.14
C THR A 254 -1.21 6.02 15.89
N HIS A 255 -0.91 6.63 14.75
CA HIS A 255 -1.53 7.83 14.22
C HIS A 255 -2.05 7.57 12.80
N THR A 256 -3.27 8.01 12.50
CA THR A 256 -3.81 7.96 11.13
C THR A 256 -3.38 9.21 10.39
N LEU A 257 -2.44 9.07 9.46
CA LEU A 257 -2.00 10.18 8.61
C LEU A 257 -3.11 10.57 7.62
N PHE A 258 -3.70 9.57 6.96
CA PHE A 258 -4.72 9.78 5.93
C PHE A 258 -5.80 8.69 6.02
N ASP A 259 -7.05 9.07 5.81
CA ASP A 259 -8.18 8.16 5.61
C ASP A 259 -9.13 8.80 4.59
N ILE A 260 -8.71 8.75 3.33
CA ILE A 260 -9.31 9.46 2.20
C ILE A 260 -10.32 8.52 1.52
N THR A 261 -11.54 9.02 1.35
CA THR A 261 -12.55 8.39 0.49
C THR A 261 -12.75 9.30 -0.71
N ASP A 262 -12.15 8.95 -1.83
CA ASP A 262 -12.22 9.69 -3.09
C ASP A 262 -11.77 8.76 -4.24
N PHE A 263 -11.67 9.30 -5.46
CA PHE A 263 -11.13 8.57 -6.59
C PHE A 263 -9.74 8.02 -6.31
N THR A 264 -9.56 6.73 -6.54
CA THR A 264 -8.27 6.03 -6.49
C THR A 264 -7.86 5.52 -7.88
N HIS A 265 -8.60 5.92 -8.91
CA HIS A 265 -8.32 5.77 -10.34
C HIS A 265 -8.67 7.08 -11.07
N HIS A 266 -8.34 7.19 -12.35
CA HIS A 266 -8.67 8.38 -13.13
C HIS A 266 -10.20 8.59 -13.20
N PRO A 267 -10.73 9.78 -12.85
CA PRO A 267 -12.18 10.03 -12.78
C PRO A 267 -12.96 9.78 -14.08
N GLN A 268 -12.29 9.80 -15.23
CA GLN A 268 -12.90 9.55 -16.54
C GLN A 268 -12.73 8.09 -17.01
N ASP A 269 -12.01 7.26 -16.27
CA ASP A 269 -11.90 5.84 -16.55
C ASP A 269 -13.18 5.13 -16.12
N ALA A 270 -13.94 4.64 -17.08
CA ALA A 270 -15.20 3.94 -16.84
C ALA A 270 -15.01 2.44 -16.50
N MET A 271 -13.82 1.92 -16.72
CA MET A 271 -13.48 0.51 -16.50
C MET A 271 -12.07 0.38 -15.93
N PRO A 272 -11.81 0.88 -14.71
CA PRO A 272 -10.52 0.78 -14.09
C PRO A 272 -10.14 -0.69 -13.87
N ASP A 273 -8.88 -1.01 -14.08
CA ASP A 273 -8.37 -2.38 -14.12
C ASP A 273 -7.35 -2.71 -13.02
N GLY A 274 -7.31 -1.88 -11.98
CA GLY A 274 -6.47 -2.06 -10.81
C GLY A 274 -5.15 -1.29 -10.87
N VAL A 275 -4.38 -1.41 -9.80
CA VAL A 275 -3.06 -0.80 -9.69
C VAL A 275 -2.04 -1.58 -10.51
N SER A 276 -1.64 -1.01 -11.65
CA SER A 276 -0.69 -1.64 -12.58
C SER A 276 0.74 -1.67 -12.02
N SER A 277 1.09 -0.69 -11.17
CA SER A 277 2.40 -0.62 -10.50
C SER A 277 2.28 0.10 -9.18
N PHE A 278 2.91 -0.43 -8.13
CA PHE A 278 3.11 0.34 -6.91
C PHE A 278 4.54 0.25 -6.40
N ASN A 279 4.99 1.34 -5.80
CA ASN A 279 6.34 1.50 -5.28
C ASN A 279 6.22 1.67 -3.76
N PRO A 280 6.26 0.60 -2.97
CA PRO A 280 6.14 0.68 -1.51
C PRO A 280 7.36 1.32 -0.85
N MET A 281 8.48 1.36 -1.57
CA MET A 281 9.75 1.90 -1.08
C MET A 281 10.36 2.76 -2.18
N LYS A 282 10.46 4.07 -1.94
CA LYS A 282 10.88 5.02 -2.97
C LYS A 282 11.58 6.24 -2.37
N ILE A 283 12.50 6.82 -3.11
CA ILE A 283 12.88 8.23 -3.02
C ILE A 283 12.74 8.83 -4.42
N TYR A 284 11.96 9.89 -4.53
CA TYR A 284 11.89 10.68 -5.75
C TYR A 284 11.70 12.15 -5.39
N THR A 285 12.62 13.01 -5.85
CA THR A 285 12.59 14.43 -5.52
C THR A 285 13.32 15.30 -6.56
N SER A 286 13.22 16.62 -6.40
CA SER A 286 13.85 17.60 -7.28
C SER A 286 15.38 17.63 -7.11
N GLY A 287 16.07 18.01 -8.19
CA GLY A 287 17.50 18.26 -8.12
C GLY A 287 17.87 19.39 -7.18
N GLY A 288 16.97 20.34 -6.98
CA GLY A 288 17.15 21.44 -6.00
C GLY A 288 17.26 20.93 -4.56
N LEU A 289 16.39 19.99 -4.15
CA LEU A 289 16.48 19.37 -2.83
C LEU A 289 17.77 18.54 -2.67
N ILE A 290 18.13 17.76 -3.71
CA ILE A 290 19.38 16.98 -3.69
C ILE A 290 20.59 17.90 -3.52
N GLN A 291 20.66 19.00 -4.29
CA GLN A 291 21.73 19.99 -4.20
C GLN A 291 21.73 20.72 -2.86
N GLY A 292 20.55 21.00 -2.29
CA GLY A 292 20.41 21.59 -0.96
C GLY A 292 21.03 20.70 0.12
N MET A 293 20.73 19.41 0.10
CA MET A 293 21.33 18.42 1.01
C MET A 293 22.85 18.33 0.83
N GLN A 294 23.33 18.24 -0.40
CA GLN A 294 24.78 18.20 -0.71
C GLN A 294 25.50 19.47 -0.19
N SER A 295 24.91 20.64 -0.41
CA SER A 295 25.48 21.92 0.02
C SER A 295 25.58 22.03 1.54
N ALA A 296 24.71 21.36 2.26
CA ALA A 296 24.73 21.23 3.71
C ALA A 296 25.64 20.09 4.21
N ASN A 297 26.30 19.36 3.32
CA ASN A 297 27.02 18.13 3.62
C ASN A 297 26.18 17.09 4.38
N ALA A 298 24.91 17.00 3.99
CA ALA A 298 23.88 16.14 4.58
C ALA A 298 23.52 14.99 3.64
N GLU A 299 23.16 13.85 4.19
CA GLU A 299 22.80 12.66 3.43
C GLU A 299 21.29 12.63 3.11
N LEU A 300 20.95 12.49 1.83
CA LEU A 300 19.57 12.26 1.39
C LEU A 300 19.31 10.75 1.32
N SER A 301 18.94 10.15 2.43
CA SER A 301 18.66 8.71 2.48
C SER A 301 17.52 8.33 3.40
N VAL A 302 16.93 7.18 3.11
CA VAL A 302 15.95 6.48 3.96
C VAL A 302 16.28 4.99 4.00
N PHE A 303 15.78 4.31 5.03
CA PHE A 303 15.98 2.88 5.21
C PHE A 303 14.63 2.18 5.34
N TRP A 304 14.55 0.96 4.83
CA TRP A 304 13.33 0.17 4.75
C TRP A 304 13.56 -1.20 5.38
N ASP A 305 12.54 -1.71 6.05
CA ASP A 305 12.57 -3.05 6.65
C ASP A 305 11.17 -3.65 6.76
N ASP A 306 11.09 -4.93 7.07
CA ASP A 306 9.86 -5.66 7.40
C ASP A 306 8.69 -5.36 6.42
N PHE A 307 8.91 -5.61 5.12
CA PHE A 307 7.85 -5.47 4.12
C PHE A 307 6.88 -6.64 4.20
N GLU A 308 5.60 -6.34 4.34
CA GLU A 308 4.49 -7.30 4.33
C GLU A 308 3.44 -6.85 3.31
N LEU A 309 2.89 -7.79 2.53
CA LEU A 309 1.85 -7.54 1.52
C LEU A 309 0.69 -8.50 1.74
N TRP A 310 -0.52 -7.95 1.82
CA TRP A 310 -1.78 -8.71 1.90
C TRP A 310 -2.64 -8.38 0.70
N ILE A 311 -3.15 -9.41 0.04
CA ILE A 311 -4.10 -9.28 -1.06
C ILE A 311 -5.33 -10.09 -0.71
N ASP A 312 -6.51 -9.53 -0.95
CA ASP A 312 -7.76 -10.26 -0.78
C ASP A 312 -7.94 -11.28 -1.92
N GLU A 313 -8.03 -12.57 -1.58
CA GLU A 313 -8.36 -13.61 -2.57
C GLU A 313 -9.81 -13.50 -3.09
N THR A 314 -10.65 -12.72 -2.42
CA THR A 314 -12.05 -12.58 -2.80
C THR A 314 -12.31 -11.58 -3.92
N THR A 315 -11.29 -10.87 -4.42
CA THR A 315 -11.42 -9.97 -5.58
C THR A 315 -11.47 -10.70 -6.93
N ASN A 316 -12.02 -11.90 -6.97
CA ASN A 316 -12.44 -12.49 -8.22
C ASN A 316 -13.67 -11.74 -8.76
N THR A 317 -13.39 -10.72 -9.54
CA THR A 317 -14.21 -10.25 -10.67
C THR A 317 -15.73 -10.18 -10.44
N GLU A 318 -16.17 -9.30 -9.55
CA GLU A 318 -17.44 -8.64 -9.83
C GLU A 318 -17.11 -7.34 -10.60
N PRO A 319 -17.72 -7.10 -11.77
CA PRO A 319 -17.53 -5.85 -12.50
C PRO A 319 -17.86 -4.67 -11.59
N LEU A 320 -17.01 -3.63 -11.59
CA LEU A 320 -17.32 -2.34 -10.96
C LEU A 320 -18.69 -1.87 -11.46
N GLY A 321 -19.70 -1.91 -10.58
CA GLY A 321 -21.11 -1.66 -10.93
C GLY A 321 -22.05 -2.78 -10.51
N ALA A 322 -21.57 -3.96 -10.13
CA ALA A 322 -22.43 -4.97 -9.51
C ALA A 322 -22.86 -4.46 -8.12
N ALA A 323 -24.16 -4.31 -7.94
CA ALA A 323 -24.71 -3.87 -6.67
C ALA A 323 -24.28 -4.83 -5.56
N LYS A 324 -23.68 -4.31 -4.50
CA LYS A 324 -23.12 -5.10 -3.36
C LYS A 324 -24.18 -6.06 -2.84
N LYS A 325 -23.86 -7.36 -2.83
CA LYS A 325 -24.72 -8.38 -2.22
C LYS A 325 -24.76 -8.18 -0.73
N MET A 326 -25.95 -8.06 -0.17
CA MET A 326 -26.13 -7.78 1.26
C MET A 326 -27.18 -8.68 1.87
N LEU A 327 -26.99 -9.02 3.14
CA LEU A 327 -28.00 -9.63 3.97
C LEU A 327 -28.13 -8.83 5.29
N TYR A 328 -29.37 -8.56 5.68
CA TYR A 328 -29.64 -7.82 6.91
C TYR A 328 -31.05 -8.13 7.47
N PRO A 329 -31.27 -7.97 8.77
CA PRO A 329 -30.29 -7.66 9.82
C PRO A 329 -29.35 -8.86 10.08
N ASN A 330 -28.11 -8.56 10.43
CA ASN A 330 -27.14 -9.55 10.90
C ASN A 330 -26.35 -8.93 12.07
N PRO A 331 -26.52 -9.41 13.31
CA PRO A 331 -27.30 -10.57 13.75
C PRO A 331 -28.82 -10.46 13.58
N THR A 332 -29.51 -11.62 13.50
CA THR A 332 -30.96 -11.72 13.36
C THR A 332 -31.58 -12.66 14.39
N ASN A 333 -32.90 -12.48 14.66
CA ASN A 333 -33.64 -13.39 15.52
C ASN A 333 -34.63 -14.27 14.76
N ALA A 334 -35.06 -13.90 13.57
CA ALA A 334 -36.09 -14.62 12.85
C ALA A 334 -36.01 -14.55 11.32
N TYR A 335 -35.47 -13.51 10.72
CA TYR A 335 -35.44 -13.34 9.27
C TYR A 335 -34.27 -12.46 8.82
N ILE A 336 -33.92 -12.59 7.54
CA ILE A 336 -33.01 -11.68 6.83
C ILE A 336 -33.67 -11.21 5.55
N ASN A 337 -33.29 -10.02 5.09
CA ASN A 337 -33.55 -9.55 3.73
C ASN A 337 -32.25 -9.73 2.92
N ILE A 338 -32.40 -10.03 1.62
CA ILE A 338 -31.28 -10.23 0.72
C ILE A 338 -31.39 -9.22 -0.40
N GLU A 339 -30.30 -8.49 -0.64
CA GLU A 339 -30.19 -7.57 -1.75
C GLU A 339 -29.15 -8.03 -2.76
N ASN A 340 -29.43 -7.80 -4.03
CA ASN A 340 -28.50 -8.01 -5.16
C ASN A 340 -27.98 -9.45 -5.29
N SER A 341 -28.77 -10.45 -4.90
CA SER A 341 -28.43 -11.86 -5.07
C SER A 341 -29.63 -12.66 -5.59
N ASN A 342 -29.38 -13.58 -6.51
CA ASN A 342 -30.41 -14.46 -7.08
C ASN A 342 -30.52 -15.78 -6.33
N SER A 343 -29.56 -16.12 -5.47
CA SER A 343 -29.60 -17.34 -4.67
C SER A 343 -28.97 -17.13 -3.31
N ILE A 344 -29.44 -17.95 -2.35
CA ILE A 344 -28.83 -18.09 -1.03
C ILE A 344 -28.68 -19.57 -0.69
N ARG A 345 -27.54 -19.91 -0.10
CA ARG A 345 -27.28 -21.18 0.58
C ARG A 345 -26.76 -20.89 1.98
N ILE A 346 -27.35 -21.52 2.98
CA ILE A 346 -26.93 -21.42 4.39
C ILE A 346 -26.44 -22.80 4.85
N THR A 347 -25.27 -22.82 5.48
CA THR A 347 -24.67 -24.03 6.07
C THR A 347 -24.35 -23.80 7.54
N ASP A 348 -24.51 -24.83 8.36
CA ASP A 348 -24.09 -24.83 9.77
C ASP A 348 -22.55 -24.92 9.89
N MET A 349 -22.04 -24.77 11.11
CA MET A 349 -20.60 -24.85 11.41
C MET A 349 -19.96 -26.21 11.08
N ARG A 350 -20.73 -27.24 10.79
CA ARG A 350 -20.26 -28.57 10.38
C ARG A 350 -20.30 -28.77 8.86
N GLY A 351 -20.69 -27.71 8.11
CA GLY A 351 -20.81 -27.73 6.67
C GLY A 351 -22.12 -28.37 6.14
N LYS A 352 -23.07 -28.68 7.03
CA LYS A 352 -24.39 -29.20 6.63
C LYS A 352 -25.24 -28.05 6.12
N GLN A 353 -25.76 -28.19 4.90
CA GLN A 353 -26.71 -27.25 4.32
C GLN A 353 -28.04 -27.28 5.11
N VAL A 354 -28.48 -26.11 5.60
CA VAL A 354 -29.70 -25.93 6.38
C VAL A 354 -30.77 -25.15 5.62
N LEU A 355 -30.39 -24.38 4.59
CA LEU A 355 -31.30 -23.67 3.72
C LEU A 355 -30.67 -23.49 2.33
N GLU A 356 -31.50 -23.60 1.28
CA GLU A 356 -31.16 -23.18 -0.09
C GLU A 356 -32.40 -22.56 -0.73
N ARG A 357 -32.22 -21.41 -1.39
CA ARG A 357 -33.21 -20.73 -2.21
C ARG A 357 -32.56 -20.23 -3.49
N ARG A 358 -33.29 -20.27 -4.59
CA ARG A 358 -32.88 -19.78 -5.92
C ARG A 358 -33.96 -18.92 -6.51
N ASN A 359 -33.62 -18.09 -7.49
CA ASN A 359 -34.53 -17.14 -8.17
C ASN A 359 -35.15 -16.14 -7.18
N LEU A 360 -34.30 -15.60 -6.30
CA LEU A 360 -34.69 -14.57 -5.34
C LEU A 360 -35.04 -13.27 -6.06
N SER A 361 -36.06 -12.59 -5.57
CA SER A 361 -36.31 -11.20 -5.93
C SER A 361 -35.43 -10.27 -5.11
N ASN A 362 -35.10 -9.09 -5.66
CA ASN A 362 -34.35 -8.10 -4.89
C ASN A 362 -35.11 -7.69 -3.61
N ASN A 363 -34.43 -7.61 -2.48
CA ASN A 363 -35.02 -7.39 -1.15
C ASN A 363 -35.92 -8.53 -0.65
N GLU A 364 -35.67 -9.77 -1.10
CA GLU A 364 -36.46 -10.90 -0.62
C GLU A 364 -36.19 -11.20 0.85
N ARG A 365 -37.28 -11.39 1.61
CA ARG A 365 -37.24 -11.75 3.02
C ARG A 365 -37.20 -13.28 3.19
N ILE A 366 -36.20 -13.77 3.88
CA ILE A 366 -36.00 -15.19 4.20
C ILE A 366 -36.32 -15.44 5.67
N ASP A 367 -37.23 -16.34 5.96
CA ASP A 367 -37.57 -16.77 7.32
C ASP A 367 -36.53 -17.78 7.82
N LEU A 368 -35.94 -17.47 8.97
CA LEU A 368 -34.93 -18.26 9.66
C LEU A 368 -35.40 -18.72 11.05
N SER A 369 -36.68 -18.54 11.40
CA SER A 369 -37.22 -18.89 12.71
C SER A 369 -37.09 -20.37 13.09
N HIS A 370 -36.80 -21.23 12.10
CA HIS A 370 -36.58 -22.67 12.30
C HIS A 370 -35.10 -23.00 12.58
N LEU A 371 -34.18 -22.03 12.47
CA LEU A 371 -32.78 -22.21 12.80
C LEU A 371 -32.53 -21.93 14.27
N SER A 372 -31.67 -22.74 14.89
CA SER A 372 -31.21 -22.51 16.25
C SER A 372 -30.28 -21.29 16.34
N ALA A 373 -30.19 -20.70 17.53
CA ALA A 373 -29.24 -19.64 17.79
C ALA A 373 -27.80 -20.19 17.63
N ASP A 374 -27.08 -19.75 16.60
CA ASP A 374 -25.73 -20.18 16.25
C ASP A 374 -25.14 -19.29 15.16
N ILE A 375 -23.91 -19.60 14.74
CA ILE A 375 -23.22 -19.01 13.59
C ILE A 375 -23.42 -19.92 12.37
N TYR A 376 -23.75 -19.32 11.25
CA TYR A 376 -23.95 -19.99 9.97
C TYR A 376 -23.08 -19.34 8.91
N PHE A 377 -22.68 -20.11 7.89
CA PHE A 377 -22.05 -19.61 6.67
C PHE A 377 -23.12 -19.43 5.59
N VAL A 378 -23.07 -18.29 4.91
CA VAL A 378 -24.01 -17.96 3.84
C VAL A 378 -23.25 -17.72 2.54
N ASP A 379 -23.71 -18.38 1.48
CA ASP A 379 -23.28 -18.16 0.12
C ASP A 379 -24.43 -17.44 -0.65
N LEU A 380 -24.11 -16.27 -1.19
CA LEU A 380 -25.00 -15.45 -2.00
C LEU A 380 -24.44 -15.39 -3.44
N ASP A 381 -24.77 -16.35 -4.32
CA ASP A 381 -24.24 -16.46 -5.69
C ASP A 381 -22.69 -16.37 -5.72
N GLY A 382 -22.01 -17.13 -4.86
CA GLY A 382 -20.54 -17.13 -4.76
C GLY A 382 -19.95 -16.09 -3.80
N TYR A 383 -20.73 -15.16 -3.27
CA TYR A 383 -20.30 -14.28 -2.19
C TYR A 383 -20.54 -14.92 -0.82
N TYR A 384 -19.49 -15.15 -0.06
CA TYR A 384 -19.54 -15.82 1.24
C TYR A 384 -19.53 -14.82 2.39
N THR A 385 -20.43 -15.01 3.34
CA THR A 385 -20.51 -14.18 4.54
C THR A 385 -20.98 -14.99 5.76
N LYS A 386 -20.81 -14.41 6.94
CA LYS A 386 -21.26 -15.01 8.20
C LYS A 386 -22.64 -14.48 8.58
N LEU A 387 -23.54 -15.36 9.05
CA LEU A 387 -24.83 -15.03 9.63
C LEU A 387 -24.85 -15.46 11.10
N ILE A 388 -25.30 -14.57 11.96
CA ILE A 388 -25.50 -14.83 13.39
C ILE A 388 -27.00 -14.85 13.66
N VAL A 389 -27.53 -16.01 14.05
CA VAL A 389 -28.90 -16.18 14.54
C VAL A 389 -28.88 -16.15 16.07
N LYS A 390 -29.77 -15.35 16.69
CA LYS A 390 -29.87 -15.18 18.15
C LYS A 390 -31.06 -15.91 18.72
#